data_08bc5cc6f775e5e64e8c53af41fbc401
#
_entry.id   08bc5cc6f775e5e64e8c53af41fbc401
#
_cell.length_a   1.000
_cell.length_b   1.000
_cell.length_c   1.000
_cell.angle_alpha   90.00
_cell.angle_beta   90.00
_cell.angle_gamma   90.00
#
_symmetry.space_group_name_H-M   'P 1'
#
loop_
_entity.id
_entity.type
_entity.pdbx_description
1 polymer ?
#
loop_
_entity_poly.entity_id
_entity_poly.type
_entity_poly.pdbx_seq_one_letter_code
_entity_poly.pdbx_strand_id
1 'polypeptide(L)'
;MIPVYICDDEASIRQKLEQIVRGQILILDSDMGPVRALETPDGLLQAQREAPVPAIYFLDIDFPGRMSGLELAQKLRHYDPRGFIVFITAHDDLAFETFRLRLEALDYIVKGDRAAMTGRVQRCLQSIVERMQAQRPGQGNYCTVKILDT
;
A
#
# COMPACT_ATOMS: atom_id res chain seq x y z
N MET A 1 -13.68 3.18 7.38
CA MET A 1 -13.07 3.41 6.03
C MET A 1 -11.56 3.41 6.17
N ILE A 2 -10.87 2.64 5.33
CA ILE A 2 -9.41 2.56 5.39
C ILE A 2 -8.78 3.56 4.41
N PRO A 3 -7.97 4.52 4.88
CA PRO A 3 -7.36 5.51 3.99
C PRO A 3 -6.30 4.90 3.09
N VAL A 4 -6.09 5.51 1.93
CA VAL A 4 -5.08 5.07 0.96
C VAL A 4 -4.12 6.23 0.70
N TYR A 5 -2.84 5.97 0.89
CA TYR A 5 -1.78 6.95 0.65
C TYR A 5 -0.93 6.50 -0.54
N ILE A 6 -0.61 7.45 -1.40
CA ILE A 6 0.31 7.25 -2.53
C ILE A 6 1.46 8.22 -2.34
N CYS A 7 2.69 7.73 -2.31
CA CYS A 7 3.86 8.59 -2.12
C CYS A 7 4.88 8.34 -3.23
N ASP A 8 5.03 9.33 -4.10
CA ASP A 8 5.95 9.28 -5.25
C ASP A 8 6.27 10.73 -5.62
N ASP A 9 7.53 11.05 -5.81
CA ASP A 9 7.93 12.43 -6.17
C ASP A 9 7.71 12.73 -7.65
N GLU A 10 7.46 11.71 -8.46
CA GLU A 10 7.23 11.85 -9.90
C GLU A 10 5.74 12.08 -10.16
N ALA A 11 5.38 13.32 -10.56
CA ALA A 11 3.99 13.74 -10.68
C ALA A 11 3.17 12.86 -11.62
N SER A 12 3.76 12.44 -12.76
CA SER A 12 3.03 11.66 -13.76
C SER A 12 2.64 10.28 -13.21
N ILE A 13 3.54 9.64 -12.46
CA ILE A 13 3.27 8.33 -11.84
C ILE A 13 2.27 8.51 -10.70
N ARG A 14 2.45 9.52 -9.87
CA ARG A 14 1.57 9.80 -8.73
C ARG A 14 0.12 9.99 -9.20
N GLN A 15 -0.06 10.78 -10.27
CA GLN A 15 -1.39 11.02 -10.85
C GLN A 15 -2.00 9.76 -11.45
N LYS A 16 -1.16 8.96 -12.13
CA LYS A 16 -1.62 7.71 -12.73
C LYS A 16 -2.08 6.72 -11.65
N LEU A 17 -1.30 6.58 -10.59
CA LEU A 17 -1.66 5.70 -9.48
C LEU A 17 -2.95 6.16 -8.81
N GLU A 18 -3.11 7.45 -8.62
CA GLU A 18 -4.33 8.00 -8.02
C GLU A 18 -5.55 7.65 -8.86
N GLN A 19 -5.46 7.77 -10.18
CA GLN A 19 -6.54 7.40 -11.09
C GLN A 19 -6.88 5.91 -10.99
N ILE A 20 -5.86 5.06 -10.99
CA ILE A 20 -6.05 3.61 -10.91
C ILE A 20 -6.73 3.24 -9.59
N VAL A 21 -6.24 3.78 -8.50
CA VAL A 21 -6.76 3.47 -7.17
C VAL A 21 -8.20 3.94 -7.02
N ARG A 22 -8.49 5.17 -7.41
CA ARG A 22 -9.86 5.71 -7.32
C ARG A 22 -10.83 4.90 -8.17
N GLY A 23 -10.43 4.53 -9.39
CA GLY A 23 -11.26 3.72 -10.28
C GLY A 23 -11.53 2.34 -9.69
N GLN A 24 -10.51 1.71 -9.12
CA GLN A 24 -10.66 0.38 -8.54
C GLN A 24 -11.52 0.40 -7.27
N ILE A 25 -11.42 1.45 -6.46
CA ILE A 25 -12.27 1.59 -5.28
C ILE A 25 -13.75 1.63 -5.69
N LEU A 26 -14.08 2.35 -6.76
CA LEU A 26 -15.45 2.40 -7.28
C LEU A 26 -15.91 1.02 -7.77
N ILE A 27 -15.06 0.31 -8.50
CA ILE A 27 -15.39 -1.02 -9.04
C ILE A 27 -15.63 -2.02 -7.91
N LEU A 28 -14.78 -2.00 -6.89
CA LEU A 28 -14.87 -2.95 -5.78
C LEU A 28 -15.97 -2.61 -4.78
N ASP A 29 -16.54 -1.42 -4.88
CA ASP A 29 -17.56 -0.93 -3.93
C ASP A 29 -17.12 -1.18 -2.49
N SER A 30 -15.91 -0.77 -2.17
CA SER A 30 -15.27 -1.09 -0.92
C SER A 30 -15.18 0.11 0.01
N ASP A 31 -14.95 -0.17 1.28
CA ASP A 31 -14.83 0.86 2.32
C ASP A 31 -13.38 1.37 2.41
N MET A 32 -12.88 1.90 1.31
CA MET A 32 -11.54 2.47 1.21
C MET A 32 -11.62 3.94 0.83
N GLY A 33 -10.69 4.72 1.39
CA GLY A 33 -10.55 6.15 1.12
C GLY A 33 -10.55 6.94 2.43
N PRO A 34 -10.25 8.23 2.38
CA PRO A 34 -9.89 9.00 1.20
C PRO A 34 -8.54 8.59 0.61
N VAL A 35 -8.34 8.92 -0.66
CA VAL A 35 -7.07 8.70 -1.35
C VAL A 35 -6.28 10.00 -1.31
N ARG A 36 -5.06 9.95 -0.77
CA ARG A 36 -4.17 11.10 -0.69
C ARG A 36 -2.86 10.80 -1.39
N ALA A 37 -2.48 11.65 -2.32
CA ALA A 37 -1.23 11.54 -3.06
C ALA A 37 -0.24 12.58 -2.53
N LEU A 38 0.96 12.13 -2.18
CA LEU A 38 1.97 12.95 -1.51
C LEU A 38 3.29 12.85 -2.26
N GLU A 39 4.04 13.94 -2.27
CA GLU A 39 5.32 14.01 -2.97
C GLU A 39 6.49 13.54 -2.12
N THR A 40 6.37 13.60 -0.80
CA THR A 40 7.51 13.39 0.09
C THR A 40 7.18 12.39 1.19
N PRO A 41 8.20 11.62 1.64
CA PRO A 41 8.05 10.74 2.79
C PRO A 41 7.61 11.46 4.06
N ASP A 42 8.16 12.66 4.31
CA ASP A 42 7.81 13.43 5.50
C ASP A 42 6.34 13.83 5.48
N GLY A 43 5.83 14.22 4.31
CA GLY A 43 4.42 14.56 4.16
C GLY A 43 3.52 13.39 4.48
N LEU A 44 3.90 12.19 4.06
CA LEU A 44 3.12 10.99 4.35
C LEU A 44 3.15 10.65 5.84
N LEU A 45 4.32 10.71 6.47
CA LEU A 45 4.42 10.45 7.91
C LEU A 45 3.58 11.42 8.71
N GLN A 46 3.58 12.70 8.32
CA GLN A 46 2.76 13.70 9.00
C GLN A 46 1.26 13.39 8.85
N ALA A 47 0.83 13.03 7.64
CA ALA A 47 -0.57 12.69 7.38
C ALA A 47 -1.01 11.48 8.22
N GLN A 48 -0.16 10.47 8.31
CA GLN A 48 -0.45 9.27 9.09
C GLN A 48 -0.55 9.60 10.59
N ARG A 49 0.33 10.46 11.10
CA ARG A 49 0.29 10.88 12.51
C ARG A 49 -0.96 11.68 12.85
N GLU A 50 -1.43 12.50 11.91
CA GLU A 50 -2.63 13.32 12.11
C GLU A 50 -3.89 12.47 12.18
N ALA A 51 -3.89 11.30 11.48
CA ALA A 51 -5.01 10.37 11.48
C ALA A 51 -4.47 8.94 11.64
N PRO A 52 -4.07 8.55 12.87
CA PRO A 52 -3.35 7.30 13.10
C PRO A 52 -4.26 6.08 13.10
N VAL A 53 -4.65 5.64 11.93
CA VAL A 53 -5.46 4.44 11.71
C VAL A 53 -4.76 3.55 10.71
N PRO A 54 -5.03 2.23 10.70
CA PRO A 54 -4.46 1.34 9.70
C PRO A 54 -4.82 1.81 8.29
N ALA A 55 -3.83 1.83 7.40
CA ALA A 55 -3.97 2.40 6.08
C ALA A 55 -3.32 1.52 5.02
N ILE A 56 -3.52 1.89 3.76
CA ILE A 56 -2.89 1.27 2.61
C ILE A 56 -1.87 2.27 2.07
N TYR A 57 -0.65 1.81 1.81
CA TYR A 57 0.44 2.67 1.36
C TYR A 57 1.01 2.14 0.05
N PHE A 58 1.00 2.96 -1.00
CA PHE A 58 1.72 2.72 -2.25
C PHE A 58 2.93 3.63 -2.25
N LEU A 59 4.13 3.06 -2.18
CA LEU A 59 5.36 3.81 -1.93
C LEU A 59 6.37 3.61 -3.05
N ASP A 60 6.98 4.70 -3.53
CA ASP A 60 8.24 4.61 -4.25
C ASP A 60 9.38 4.47 -3.24
N ILE A 61 10.54 4.04 -3.71
CA ILE A 61 11.74 3.92 -2.89
C ILE A 61 12.64 5.14 -3.07
N ASP A 62 12.65 5.72 -4.26
CA ASP A 62 13.62 6.73 -4.66
C ASP A 62 13.08 8.15 -4.45
N PHE A 63 13.61 8.80 -3.42
CA PHE A 63 13.30 10.20 -3.10
C PHE A 63 14.62 10.97 -2.95
N PRO A 64 15.14 11.53 -4.04
CA PRO A 64 16.46 12.20 -4.00
C PRO A 64 16.53 13.29 -2.93
N GLY A 65 17.60 13.26 -2.14
CA GLY A 65 17.81 14.24 -1.07
C GLY A 65 16.93 14.06 0.16
N ARG A 66 16.20 12.95 0.25
CA ARG A 66 15.29 12.68 1.36
C ARG A 66 15.50 11.25 1.85
N MET A 67 14.75 10.83 2.88
CA MET A 67 14.77 9.42 3.28
C MET A 67 14.23 8.55 2.14
N SER A 68 14.74 7.33 2.03
CA SER A 68 14.27 6.39 1.02
C SER A 68 12.89 5.83 1.40
N GLY A 69 12.21 5.25 0.41
CA GLY A 69 10.94 4.57 0.67
C GLY A 69 11.08 3.36 1.58
N LEU A 70 12.25 2.73 1.61
CA LEU A 70 12.52 1.62 2.55
C LEU A 70 12.56 2.13 3.98
N GLU A 71 13.24 3.24 4.21
CA GLU A 71 13.27 3.88 5.53
C GLU A 71 11.89 4.37 5.95
N LEU A 72 11.17 4.97 5.01
CA LEU A 72 9.78 5.38 5.23
C LEU A 72 8.92 4.20 5.68
N ALA A 73 9.04 3.07 4.99
CA ALA A 73 8.27 1.87 5.31
C ALA A 73 8.61 1.34 6.70
N GLN A 74 9.88 1.39 7.12
CA GLN A 74 10.27 1.00 8.48
C GLN A 74 9.57 1.89 9.52
N LYS A 75 9.53 3.20 9.28
CA LYS A 75 8.84 4.13 10.18
C LYS A 75 7.33 3.87 10.18
N LEU A 76 6.75 3.62 9.01
CA LEU A 76 5.33 3.30 8.92
C LEU A 76 4.99 2.02 9.68
N ARG A 77 5.83 1.00 9.60
CA ARG A 77 5.61 -0.24 10.35
C ARG A 77 5.62 0.00 11.85
N HIS A 78 6.41 0.94 12.31
CA HIS A 78 6.45 1.31 13.72
C HIS A 78 5.13 1.97 14.15
N TYR A 79 4.62 2.90 13.35
CA TYR A 79 3.39 3.65 13.68
C TYR A 79 2.12 2.90 13.28
N ASP A 80 2.19 2.06 12.25
CA ASP A 80 1.03 1.36 11.70
C ASP A 80 1.41 -0.08 11.38
N PRO A 81 1.53 -0.94 12.40
CA PRO A 81 1.94 -2.33 12.16
C PRO A 81 0.93 -3.17 11.38
N ARG A 82 -0.31 -2.70 11.27
CA ARG A 82 -1.38 -3.43 10.58
C ARG A 82 -1.64 -2.92 9.17
N GLY A 83 -0.99 -1.84 8.76
CA GLY A 83 -1.18 -1.27 7.43
C GLY A 83 -0.65 -2.17 6.33
N PHE A 84 -1.14 -1.95 5.11
CA PHE A 84 -0.68 -2.67 3.93
C PHE A 84 0.33 -1.81 3.19
N ILE A 85 1.49 -2.37 2.87
CA ILE A 85 2.53 -1.66 2.12
C ILE A 85 2.73 -2.34 0.77
N VAL A 86 2.70 -1.55 -0.30
CA VAL A 86 3.02 -1.98 -1.66
C VAL A 86 4.07 -1.03 -2.21
N PHE A 87 5.20 -1.56 -2.64
CA PHE A 87 6.23 -0.75 -3.29
C PHE A 87 5.99 -0.68 -4.78
N ILE A 88 6.11 0.53 -5.35
CA ILE A 88 6.06 0.76 -6.79
C ILE A 88 7.26 1.61 -7.14
N THR A 89 8.28 1.02 -7.78
CA THR A 89 9.57 1.68 -7.93
C THR A 89 10.24 1.25 -9.24
N ALA A 90 11.16 2.09 -9.71
CA ALA A 90 12.01 1.75 -10.86
C ALA A 90 13.12 0.77 -10.51
N HIS A 91 13.40 0.57 -9.21
CA HIS A 91 14.44 -0.35 -8.77
C HIS A 91 13.94 -1.79 -8.81
N ASP A 92 14.61 -2.64 -9.60
CA ASP A 92 14.27 -4.05 -9.68
C ASP A 92 15.14 -4.92 -8.76
N ASP A 93 16.08 -4.32 -8.05
CA ASP A 93 17.13 -5.00 -7.28
C ASP A 93 16.95 -4.88 -5.77
N LEU A 94 15.89 -4.21 -5.29
CA LEU A 94 15.72 -3.94 -3.87
C LEU A 94 14.61 -4.77 -3.21
N ALA A 95 13.95 -5.66 -3.97
CA ALA A 95 12.87 -6.48 -3.40
C ALA A 95 13.37 -7.34 -2.23
N PHE A 96 14.57 -7.88 -2.33
CA PHE A 96 15.17 -8.70 -1.28
C PHE A 96 15.35 -7.92 0.02
N GLU A 97 15.65 -6.61 -0.09
CA GLU A 97 15.81 -5.76 1.09
C GLU A 97 14.52 -5.66 1.90
N THR A 98 13.35 -5.74 1.26
CA THR A 98 12.08 -5.67 1.96
C THR A 98 11.90 -6.88 2.88
N PHE A 99 12.41 -8.04 2.49
CA PHE A 99 12.42 -9.23 3.36
C PHE A 99 13.42 -9.06 4.49
N ARG A 100 14.64 -8.61 4.17
CA ARG A 100 15.69 -8.43 5.16
C ARG A 100 15.27 -7.44 6.26
N LEU A 101 14.57 -6.38 5.87
CA LEU A 101 14.09 -5.36 6.80
C LEU A 101 12.75 -5.73 7.45
N ARG A 102 12.18 -6.87 7.09
CA ARG A 102 10.92 -7.38 7.65
C ARG A 102 9.77 -6.38 7.51
N LEU A 103 9.67 -5.78 6.33
CA LEU A 103 8.64 -4.77 6.05
C LEU A 103 7.27 -5.40 5.81
N GLU A 104 7.22 -6.67 5.48
CA GLU A 104 5.97 -7.40 5.20
C GLU A 104 5.14 -6.71 4.13
N ALA A 105 5.81 -6.34 3.03
CA ALA A 105 5.14 -5.71 1.90
C ALA A 105 4.22 -6.72 1.22
N LEU A 106 3.03 -6.25 0.87
CA LEU A 106 2.06 -7.08 0.15
C LEU A 106 2.55 -7.39 -1.25
N ASP A 107 3.20 -6.42 -1.91
CA ASP A 107 3.75 -6.59 -3.24
C ASP A 107 4.90 -5.63 -3.48
N TYR A 108 5.71 -5.95 -4.50
CA TYR A 108 6.81 -5.12 -4.96
C TYR A 108 6.67 -5.03 -6.48
N ILE A 109 6.26 -3.87 -6.97
CA ILE A 109 5.93 -3.65 -8.38
C ILE A 109 7.01 -2.80 -9.00
N VAL A 110 7.65 -3.31 -10.07
CA VAL A 110 8.67 -2.55 -10.78
C VAL A 110 7.99 -1.69 -11.84
N LYS A 111 8.31 -0.39 -11.86
CA LYS A 111 7.83 0.54 -12.88
C LYS A 111 8.43 0.13 -14.22
N GLY A 112 7.64 0.18 -15.27
CA GLY A 112 8.08 -0.18 -16.60
C GLY A 112 6.90 -0.22 -17.52
N ASP A 113 6.28 -1.37 -17.64
CA ASP A 113 5.05 -1.51 -18.41
C ASP A 113 3.87 -0.99 -17.59
N ARG A 114 3.26 0.11 -18.06
CA ARG A 114 2.14 0.73 -17.34
C ARG A 114 0.92 -0.19 -17.26
N ALA A 115 0.68 -1.00 -18.29
CA ALA A 115 -0.44 -1.94 -18.26
C ALA A 115 -0.22 -3.01 -17.21
N ALA A 116 1.00 -3.55 -17.09
CA ALA A 116 1.35 -4.53 -16.08
C ALA A 116 1.27 -3.92 -14.68
N MET A 117 1.75 -2.68 -14.51
CA MET A 117 1.65 -1.97 -13.25
C MET A 117 0.20 -1.79 -12.83
N THR A 118 -0.66 -1.35 -13.74
CA THR A 118 -2.08 -1.16 -13.48
C THR A 118 -2.72 -2.46 -12.98
N GLY A 119 -2.47 -3.57 -13.68
CA GLY A 119 -3.02 -4.88 -13.29
C GLY A 119 -2.56 -5.33 -11.92
N ARG A 120 -1.28 -5.08 -11.57
CA ARG A 120 -0.72 -5.44 -10.26
C ARG A 120 -1.36 -4.63 -9.15
N VAL A 121 -1.53 -3.32 -9.35
CA VAL A 121 -2.19 -2.44 -8.37
C VAL A 121 -3.64 -2.90 -8.13
N GLN A 122 -4.35 -3.19 -9.20
CA GLN A 122 -5.73 -3.68 -9.11
C GLN A 122 -5.82 -4.97 -8.29
N ARG A 123 -4.91 -5.92 -8.53
CA ARG A 123 -4.88 -7.17 -7.78
C ARG A 123 -4.54 -6.96 -6.31
N CYS A 124 -3.65 -6.02 -6.01
CA CYS A 124 -3.34 -5.68 -4.62
C CYS A 124 -4.57 -5.18 -3.88
N LEU A 125 -5.31 -4.25 -4.49
CA LEU A 125 -6.51 -3.70 -3.86
C LEU A 125 -7.59 -4.77 -3.68
N GLN A 126 -7.76 -5.65 -4.66
CA GLN A 126 -8.70 -6.76 -4.54
C GLN A 126 -8.31 -7.69 -3.40
N SER A 127 -7.03 -8.02 -3.29
CA SER A 127 -6.51 -8.87 -2.22
C SER A 127 -6.77 -8.24 -0.85
N ILE A 128 -6.57 -6.93 -0.73
CA ILE A 128 -6.81 -6.19 0.52
C ILE A 128 -8.29 -6.25 0.89
N VAL A 129 -9.19 -6.02 -0.08
CA VAL A 129 -10.63 -6.09 0.15
C VAL A 129 -11.03 -7.48 0.64
N GLU A 130 -10.50 -8.53 0.01
CA GLU A 130 -10.78 -9.91 0.42
C GLU A 130 -10.34 -10.17 1.86
N ARG A 131 -9.15 -9.69 2.22
CA ARG A 131 -8.64 -9.82 3.60
C ARG A 131 -9.51 -9.07 4.60
N MET A 132 -9.93 -7.86 4.24
CA MET A 132 -10.80 -7.06 5.11
C MET A 132 -12.14 -7.75 5.32
N GLN A 133 -12.73 -8.31 4.27
CA GLN A 133 -13.99 -9.05 4.35
C GLN A 133 -13.86 -10.29 5.21
N ALA A 134 -12.77 -11.04 5.07
CA ALA A 134 -12.51 -12.24 5.84
C ALA A 134 -12.37 -11.96 7.34
N GLN A 135 -11.99 -10.75 7.72
CA GLN A 135 -11.80 -10.35 9.12
C GLN A 135 -13.04 -9.73 9.75
N ARG A 136 -14.13 -9.56 8.99
CA ARG A 136 -15.34 -8.95 9.52
C ARG A 136 -16.02 -9.89 10.51
N PRO A 137 -16.44 -9.40 11.68
CA PRO A 137 -17.21 -10.20 12.62
C PRO A 137 -18.50 -10.70 11.98
N GLY A 138 -18.85 -11.96 12.24
CA GLY A 138 -20.08 -12.57 11.74
C GLY A 138 -19.99 -13.15 10.34
N GLN A 139 -18.85 -13.04 9.69
CA GLN A 139 -18.57 -13.74 8.43
C GLN A 139 -17.74 -14.97 8.74
N GLY A 140 -18.22 -16.04 8.48
CA GLY A 140 -17.65 -17.26 8.90
C GLY A 140 -16.22 -17.55 8.52
N ASN A 141 -16.24 -17.58 8.77
CA ASN A 141 -15.40 -18.12 8.67
C ASN A 141 -14.78 -18.54 9.37
N TYR A 142 -15.14 -18.53 9.58
CA TYR A 142 -14.52 -18.76 10.15
C TYR A 142 -13.97 -19.61 10.37
N CYS A 143 -13.89 -19.66 10.07
CA CYS A 143 -13.41 -20.32 10.18
C CYS A 143 -12.56 -20.65 10.22
N THR A 144 -12.34 -20.42 9.98
CA THR A 144 -11.73 -20.73 9.95
C THR A 144 -10.78 -20.91 10.36
N VAL A 145 -10.73 -20.88 10.40
CA VAL A 145 -10.14 -21.04 10.74
C VAL A 145 -9.45 -21.65 11.15
N LYS A 146 -9.66 -21.54 11.13
CA LYS A 146 -9.32 -22.12 11.31
C LYS A 146 -8.52 -22.58 11.24
N ILE A 147 -8.46 -22.32 10.83
CA ILE A 147 -7.99 -22.77 10.63
C ILE A 147 -7.08 -23.01 10.73
N LEU A 148 -6.83 -22.88 10.46
CA LEU A 148 -6.31 -23.15 10.42
C LEU A 148 -5.59 -23.45 10.80
N ASP A 149 -5.62 -23.35 10.76
CA ASP A 149 -5.35 -23.63 11.00
C ASP A 149 -4.82 -23.90 11.18
N THR A 150 -4.71 -23.77 11.12
CA THR A 150 -4.48 -24.04 11.10
C THR A 150 -4.25 -24.27 11.05
#